data_5ea92d6b3fa6ddc0402c11905d9f6ec8
#
_entry.id   5ea92d6b3fa6ddc0402c11905d9f6ec8
#
_cell.length_a   1.000
_cell.length_b   1.000
_cell.length_c   1.000
_cell.angle_alpha   90.00
_cell.angle_beta   90.00
_cell.angle_gamma   90.00
#
_symmetry.space_group_name_H-M   'P 1'
#
loop_
_entity.id
_entity.type
_entity.pdbx_description
1 polymer ?
#
loop_
_entity_poly.entity_id
_entity_poly.type
_entity_poly.pdbx_seq_one_letter_code
_entity_poly.pdbx_strand_id
1 'polypeptide(L)'
;MPKIRIRYLSDKIEKLRYIDGKSDWIDLRAAETVELKAGESCYLPLGIAMVLPQGYEAHVLPRSSTFRNYGILMSNSMGIVDESYCGDDDEWKMPVYATRDCRIEANDRIAQFRIMEHQPPIEFEECLHLGNPSRGGFGSTGQP
;
A
#
# COMPACT_ATOMS: atom_id res chain seq x y z
N MET A 1 -3.48 -9.08 -21.85
CA MET A 1 -3.83 -8.28 -20.66
C MET A 1 -4.00 -9.19 -19.46
N PRO A 2 -3.19 -9.02 -18.42
CA PRO A 2 -3.32 -9.85 -17.21
C PRO A 2 -4.68 -9.62 -16.57
N LYS A 3 -5.23 -10.69 -15.99
CA LYS A 3 -6.49 -10.61 -15.26
C LYS A 3 -6.21 -10.86 -13.78
N ILE A 4 -6.84 -10.06 -12.93
CA ILE A 4 -6.80 -10.26 -11.49
C ILE A 4 -8.19 -10.75 -11.07
N ARG A 5 -8.25 -11.93 -10.47
CA ARG A 5 -9.50 -12.39 -9.88
C ARG A 5 -9.66 -11.67 -8.55
N ILE A 6 -10.82 -11.08 -8.34
CA ILE A 6 -11.10 -10.29 -7.16
C ILE A 6 -12.40 -10.75 -6.51
N ARG A 7 -12.37 -10.84 -5.18
CA ARG A 7 -13.55 -11.09 -4.37
C ARG A 7 -13.83 -9.84 -3.56
N TYR A 8 -15.06 -9.35 -3.62
CA TYR A 8 -15.49 -8.24 -2.79
C TYR A 8 -16.09 -8.79 -1.49
N LEU A 9 -15.50 -8.40 -0.36
CA LEU A 9 -15.91 -8.83 0.97
C LEU A 9 -16.84 -7.82 1.63
N SER A 10 -17.09 -6.70 0.97
CA SER A 10 -17.98 -5.64 1.44
C SER A 10 -18.90 -5.21 0.30
N ASP A 11 -20.16 -5.00 0.60
CA ASP A 11 -21.13 -4.43 -0.35
C ASP A 11 -21.18 -2.90 -0.26
N LYS A 12 -20.36 -2.30 0.61
CA LYS A 12 -20.37 -0.86 0.86
C LYS A 12 -19.39 -0.10 -0.02
N ILE A 13 -18.52 -0.79 -0.74
CA ILE A 13 -17.51 -0.16 -1.58
C ILE A 13 -17.86 -0.26 -3.05
N GLU A 14 -17.52 0.77 -3.81
CA GLU A 14 -17.60 0.70 -5.27
C GLU A 14 -16.58 -0.28 -5.81
N LYS A 15 -16.88 -0.88 -6.96
CA LYS A 15 -15.96 -1.80 -7.63
C LYS A 15 -14.70 -1.06 -8.05
N LEU A 16 -13.57 -1.75 -7.96
CA LEU A 16 -12.28 -1.16 -8.34
C LEU A 16 -12.23 -0.91 -9.84
N ARG A 17 -11.61 0.21 -10.22
CA ARG A 17 -11.45 0.59 -11.62
C ARG A 17 -10.31 1.57 -11.78
N TYR A 18 -9.75 1.62 -12.99
CA TYR A 18 -8.83 2.69 -13.34
C TYR A 18 -9.56 4.03 -13.38
N ILE A 19 -8.80 5.09 -13.12
CA ILE A 19 -9.25 6.45 -13.39
C ILE A 19 -8.67 6.83 -14.74
N ASP A 20 -9.50 6.78 -15.77
CA ASP A 20 -9.09 6.97 -17.16
C ASP A 20 -8.28 8.26 -17.35
N GLY A 21 -7.12 8.13 -18.00
CA GLY A 21 -6.26 9.25 -18.32
C GLY A 21 -5.58 9.94 -17.14
N LYS A 22 -5.68 9.38 -15.95
CA LYS A 22 -5.15 10.02 -14.73
C LYS A 22 -3.95 9.26 -14.14
N SER A 23 -4.08 7.97 -13.93
CA SER A 23 -3.05 7.21 -13.24
C SER A 23 -3.23 5.71 -13.50
N ASP A 24 -2.14 4.98 -13.46
CA ASP A 24 -2.18 3.53 -13.43
C ASP A 24 -2.33 2.97 -12.00
N TRP A 25 -2.32 3.83 -10.99
CA TRP A 25 -2.66 3.45 -9.63
C TRP A 25 -4.18 3.38 -9.48
N ILE A 26 -4.65 2.38 -8.75
CA ILE A 26 -6.07 2.12 -8.57
C ILE A 26 -6.44 2.46 -7.13
N ASP A 27 -7.49 3.26 -6.95
CA ASP A 27 -7.97 3.65 -5.62
C ASP A 27 -8.54 2.45 -4.88
N LEU A 28 -8.24 2.39 -3.59
CA LEU A 28 -8.81 1.46 -2.64
C LEU A 28 -9.69 2.22 -1.65
N ARG A 29 -10.75 1.58 -1.21
CA ARG A 29 -11.76 2.22 -0.37
C ARG A 29 -11.87 1.55 0.98
N ALA A 30 -12.23 2.34 1.99
CA ALA A 30 -12.52 1.81 3.32
C ALA A 30 -13.77 0.94 3.26
N ALA A 31 -13.69 -0.27 3.78
CA ALA A 31 -14.83 -1.20 3.74
C ALA A 31 -15.89 -0.89 4.78
N GLU A 32 -15.54 -0.13 5.82
CA GLU A 32 -16.46 0.22 6.89
C GLU A 32 -16.11 1.58 7.48
N THR A 33 -17.06 2.16 8.17
CA THR A 33 -16.87 3.43 8.87
C THR A 33 -16.05 3.19 10.14
N VAL A 34 -15.02 4.00 10.35
CA VAL A 34 -14.12 3.90 11.50
C VAL A 34 -13.92 5.28 12.09
N GLU A 35 -13.99 5.38 13.41
CA GLU A 35 -13.63 6.57 14.15
C GLU A 35 -12.38 6.31 14.96
N LEU A 36 -11.40 7.20 14.88
CA LEU A 36 -10.14 7.10 15.58
C LEU A 36 -9.88 8.38 16.35
N LYS A 37 -9.39 8.21 17.58
CA LYS A 37 -8.85 9.32 18.36
C LYS A 37 -7.36 9.49 18.06
N ALA A 38 -6.84 10.70 18.24
CA ALA A 38 -5.41 10.96 18.09
C ALA A 38 -4.61 9.94 18.91
N GLY A 39 -3.61 9.33 18.28
CA GLY A 39 -2.76 8.32 18.89
C GLY A 39 -3.27 6.89 18.78
N GLU A 40 -4.48 6.67 18.30
CA GLU A 40 -4.99 5.32 18.07
C GLU A 40 -4.54 4.78 16.72
N SER A 41 -4.46 3.46 16.64
CA SER A 41 -4.13 2.74 15.41
C SER A 41 -5.09 1.58 15.19
N CYS A 42 -5.25 1.17 13.94
CA CYS A 42 -6.05 0.00 13.60
C CYS A 42 -5.64 -0.57 12.24
N TYR A 43 -6.13 -1.76 11.95
CA TYR A 43 -6.08 -2.32 10.59
C TYR A 43 -7.40 -1.98 9.90
N LEU A 44 -7.35 -1.02 8.99
CA LEU A 44 -8.53 -0.58 8.27
C LEU A 44 -8.85 -1.57 7.16
N PRO A 45 -10.02 -2.25 7.19
CA PRO A 45 -10.35 -3.22 6.14
C PRO A 45 -10.63 -2.50 4.82
N LEU A 46 -10.16 -3.10 3.73
CA LEU A 46 -10.35 -2.56 2.38
C LEU A 46 -11.39 -3.34 1.57
N GLY A 47 -11.92 -4.43 2.13
CA GLY A 47 -13.08 -5.12 1.59
C GLY A 47 -12.82 -5.95 0.35
N ILE A 48 -11.57 -6.32 0.08
CA ILE A 48 -11.21 -7.08 -1.11
C ILE A 48 -10.20 -8.17 -0.79
N ALA A 49 -10.25 -9.23 -1.58
CA ALA A 49 -9.22 -10.27 -1.64
C ALA A 49 -8.95 -10.53 -3.11
N MET A 50 -7.69 -10.78 -3.47
CA MET A 50 -7.29 -10.91 -4.87
C MET A 50 -6.35 -12.07 -5.11
N VAL A 51 -6.39 -12.59 -6.34
CA VAL A 51 -5.34 -13.46 -6.87
C VAL A 51 -4.54 -12.63 -7.85
N LEU A 52 -3.34 -12.24 -7.45
CA LEU A 52 -2.44 -11.49 -8.31
C LEU A 52 -1.87 -12.38 -9.42
N PRO A 53 -1.46 -11.80 -10.57
CA PRO A 53 -0.79 -12.58 -11.59
C PRO A 53 0.51 -13.19 -11.03
N GLN A 54 0.85 -14.38 -11.50
CA GLN A 54 2.09 -15.04 -11.08
C GLN A 54 3.30 -14.16 -11.38
N GLY A 55 4.19 -14.03 -10.40
CA GLY A 55 5.39 -13.21 -10.52
C GLY A 55 5.20 -11.74 -10.19
N TYR A 56 4.04 -11.38 -9.63
CA TYR A 56 3.74 -10.00 -9.25
C TYR A 56 3.40 -9.90 -7.77
N GLU A 57 3.63 -8.73 -7.23
CA GLU A 57 3.20 -8.34 -5.89
C GLU A 57 2.45 -7.01 -5.99
N ALA A 58 1.60 -6.72 -5.04
CA ALA A 58 0.92 -5.43 -5.00
C ALA A 58 1.59 -4.51 -4.00
N HIS A 59 1.69 -3.22 -4.36
CA HIS A 59 2.18 -2.17 -3.48
C HIS A 59 1.02 -1.25 -3.15
N VAL A 60 0.74 -1.10 -1.85
CA VAL A 60 -0.36 -0.28 -1.34
C VAL A 60 0.21 0.93 -0.63
N LEU A 61 -0.24 2.10 -1.05
CA LEU A 61 0.20 3.39 -0.50
C LEU A 61 -1.00 4.24 -0.14
N PRO A 62 -0.84 5.21 0.77
CA PRO A 62 -1.86 6.25 0.93
C PRO A 62 -2.00 7.04 -0.36
N ARG A 63 -3.15 7.67 -0.55
CA ARG A 63 -3.34 8.66 -1.61
C ARG A 63 -2.66 9.97 -1.18
N SER A 64 -2.37 10.84 -2.15
CA SER A 64 -1.74 12.13 -1.86
C SER A 64 -2.54 13.00 -0.89
N SER A 65 -3.86 12.82 -0.85
CA SER A 65 -4.77 13.58 0.02
C SER A 65 -5.11 12.89 1.34
N THR A 66 -4.64 11.67 1.55
CA THR A 66 -5.07 10.88 2.72
C THR A 66 -4.70 11.55 4.04
N PHE A 67 -3.45 11.99 4.20
CA PHE A 67 -3.05 12.66 5.43
C PHE A 67 -3.79 13.98 5.63
N ARG A 68 -3.91 14.78 4.58
CA ARG A 68 -4.60 16.07 4.66
C ARG A 68 -6.06 15.89 5.08
N ASN A 69 -6.75 14.92 4.51
CA ASN A 69 -8.17 14.74 4.75
C ASN A 69 -8.48 14.07 6.10
N TYR A 70 -7.62 13.16 6.55
CA TYR A 70 -7.93 12.32 7.72
C TYR A 70 -6.90 12.44 8.85
N GLY A 71 -5.71 12.96 8.56
CA GLY A 71 -4.65 13.00 9.55
C GLY A 71 -4.08 11.62 9.89
N ILE A 72 -4.29 10.63 9.05
CA ILE A 72 -3.76 9.28 9.28
C ILE A 72 -2.46 9.06 8.51
N LEU A 73 -1.60 8.25 9.11
CA LEU A 73 -0.38 7.75 8.48
C LEU A 73 -0.52 6.24 8.31
N MET A 74 0.06 5.71 7.26
CA MET A 74 0.16 4.27 7.09
C MET A 74 1.32 3.78 7.95
N SER A 75 1.02 2.98 8.98
CA SER A 75 2.02 2.66 10.00
C SER A 75 3.13 1.73 9.52
N ASN A 76 2.94 1.05 8.38
CA ASN A 76 3.99 0.25 7.75
C ASN A 76 4.62 0.95 6.53
N SER A 77 4.35 2.23 6.33
CA SER A 77 4.82 3.07 5.23
C SER A 77 4.30 2.64 3.85
N MET A 78 4.47 1.39 3.47
CA MET A 78 3.96 0.80 2.25
C MET A 78 3.51 -0.62 2.55
N GLY A 79 2.29 -0.94 2.14
CA GLY A 79 1.81 -2.31 2.23
C GLY A 79 2.31 -3.11 1.05
N ILE A 80 2.83 -4.31 1.30
CA ILE A 80 3.24 -5.22 0.25
C ILE A 80 2.38 -6.46 0.37
N VAL A 81 1.63 -6.76 -0.68
CA VAL A 81 0.79 -7.96 -0.73
C VAL A 81 1.45 -8.96 -1.66
N ASP A 82 1.92 -10.05 -1.09
CA ASP A 82 2.55 -11.12 -1.85
C ASP A 82 1.50 -11.92 -2.63
N GLU A 83 1.91 -12.53 -3.74
CA GLU A 83 1.00 -13.35 -4.53
C GLU A 83 0.46 -14.56 -3.76
N SER A 84 1.15 -14.99 -2.71
CA SER A 84 0.68 -16.09 -1.85
C SER A 84 -0.51 -15.70 -0.97
N TYR A 85 -0.77 -14.40 -0.81
CA TYR A 85 -1.91 -13.90 -0.03
C TYR A 85 -3.15 -13.82 -0.93
N CYS A 86 -3.70 -14.98 -1.26
CA CYS A 86 -4.70 -15.11 -2.32
C CYS A 86 -5.91 -15.97 -1.94
N GLY A 87 -6.14 -16.18 -0.63
CA GLY A 87 -7.28 -16.96 -0.16
C GLY A 87 -8.57 -16.15 -0.14
N ASP A 88 -9.69 -16.86 -0.03
CA ASP A 88 -11.01 -16.24 -0.01
C ASP A 88 -11.18 -15.22 1.12
N ASP A 89 -10.54 -15.45 2.26
CA ASP A 89 -10.65 -14.61 3.43
C ASP A 89 -9.38 -13.79 3.69
N ASP A 90 -8.46 -13.77 2.74
CA ASP A 90 -7.24 -12.98 2.82
C ASP A 90 -7.54 -11.53 2.43
N GLU A 91 -8.26 -10.85 3.30
CA GLU A 91 -8.67 -9.47 3.09
C GLU A 91 -7.49 -8.52 3.14
N TRP A 92 -7.43 -7.61 2.17
CA TRP A 92 -6.47 -6.51 2.20
C TRP A 92 -6.87 -5.50 3.27
N LYS A 93 -5.88 -5.09 4.06
CA LYS A 93 -6.07 -4.12 5.14
C LYS A 93 -4.97 -3.08 5.08
N MET A 94 -5.32 -1.88 5.53
CA MET A 94 -4.38 -0.77 5.64
C MET A 94 -4.11 -0.48 7.12
N PRO A 95 -2.92 -0.76 7.63
CA PRO A 95 -2.60 -0.36 8.99
C PRO A 95 -2.43 1.15 9.06
N VAL A 96 -3.14 1.80 9.95
CA VAL A 96 -3.15 3.26 10.07
C VAL A 96 -2.90 3.70 11.51
N TYR A 97 -2.29 4.87 11.64
CA TYR A 97 -2.08 5.56 12.89
C TYR A 97 -2.70 6.96 12.76
N ALA A 98 -3.56 7.33 13.70
CA ALA A 98 -4.24 8.62 13.67
C ALA A 98 -3.42 9.68 14.40
N THR A 99 -3.06 10.77 13.70
CA THR A 99 -2.35 11.89 14.31
C THR A 99 -3.32 12.90 14.92
N ARG A 100 -4.60 12.80 14.60
CA ARG A 100 -5.67 13.61 15.15
C ARG A 100 -6.95 12.80 15.15
N ASP A 101 -7.96 13.25 15.88
CA ASP A 101 -9.29 12.64 15.83
C ASP A 101 -9.80 12.69 14.40
N CYS A 102 -10.35 11.58 13.92
CA CYS A 102 -10.86 11.52 12.55
C CYS A 102 -11.96 10.48 12.41
N ARG A 103 -12.75 10.66 11.36
CA ARG A 103 -13.78 9.73 10.93
C ARG A 103 -13.53 9.38 9.47
N ILE A 104 -13.41 8.09 9.20
CA ILE A 104 -13.30 7.55 7.85
C ILE A 104 -14.61 6.85 7.56
N GLU A 105 -15.29 7.24 6.49
CA GLU A 105 -16.57 6.62 6.16
C GLU A 105 -16.39 5.47 5.19
N ALA A 106 -17.25 4.47 5.31
CA ALA A 106 -17.28 3.37 4.35
C ALA A 106 -17.39 3.94 2.93
N ASN A 107 -16.63 3.36 2.01
CA ASN A 107 -16.50 3.78 0.61
C ASN A 107 -15.59 4.99 0.37
N ASP A 108 -15.06 5.62 1.41
CA ASP A 108 -14.06 6.68 1.21
C ASP A 108 -12.84 6.11 0.51
N ARG A 109 -12.29 6.86 -0.45
CA ARG A 109 -11.01 6.51 -1.10
C ARG A 109 -9.89 6.82 -0.12
N ILE A 110 -9.22 5.78 0.35
CA ILE A 110 -8.28 5.92 1.47
C ILE A 110 -6.85 5.54 1.11
N ALA A 111 -6.69 4.73 0.09
CA ALA A 111 -5.40 4.21 -0.34
C ALA A 111 -5.42 4.00 -1.85
N GLN A 112 -4.31 3.52 -2.37
CA GLN A 112 -4.17 3.18 -3.77
C GLN A 112 -3.18 2.04 -3.92
N PHE A 113 -3.25 1.31 -5.02
CA PHE A 113 -2.30 0.23 -5.27
C PHE A 113 -1.94 0.13 -6.74
N ARG A 114 -0.82 -0.50 -6.99
CA ARG A 114 -0.44 -1.03 -8.30
C ARG A 114 0.32 -2.32 -8.10
N ILE A 115 0.43 -3.13 -9.14
CA ILE A 115 1.20 -4.36 -9.09
C ILE A 115 2.58 -4.13 -9.70
N MET A 116 3.57 -4.85 -9.16
CA MET A 116 4.97 -4.76 -9.58
C MET A 116 5.53 -6.16 -9.75
N GLU A 117 6.42 -6.35 -10.71
CA GLU A 117 7.10 -7.62 -10.85
C GLU A 117 7.97 -7.88 -9.62
N HIS A 118 8.06 -9.16 -9.21
CA HIS A 118 9.01 -9.55 -8.19
C HIS A 118 10.42 -9.26 -8.68
N GLN A 119 11.31 -8.88 -7.76
CA GLN A 119 12.70 -8.72 -8.15
C GLN A 119 13.28 -10.07 -8.58
N PRO A 120 14.23 -10.08 -9.51
CA PRO A 120 14.89 -11.34 -9.89
C PRO A 120 15.60 -11.97 -8.71
N PRO A 121 15.77 -13.29 -8.70
CA PRO A 121 16.59 -13.94 -7.66
C PRO A 121 17.97 -13.31 -7.64
N ILE A 122 18.47 -13.03 -6.45
CA ILE A 122 19.81 -12.44 -6.27
C ILE A 122 20.62 -13.33 -5.34
N GLU A 123 21.93 -13.25 -5.49
CA GLU A 123 22.88 -13.96 -4.66
C GLU A 123 23.88 -12.94 -4.11
N PHE A 124 24.16 -13.01 -2.82
CA PHE A 124 25.13 -12.13 -2.20
C PHE A 124 26.50 -12.79 -2.21
N GLU A 125 27.48 -12.11 -2.81
CA GLU A 125 28.87 -12.50 -2.77
C GLU A 125 29.62 -11.62 -1.79
N GLU A 126 30.02 -12.19 -0.67
CA GLU A 126 30.73 -11.44 0.36
C GLU A 126 32.15 -11.10 -0.09
N CYS A 127 32.51 -9.83 0.05
CA CYS A 127 33.83 -9.32 -0.33
C CYS A 127 34.41 -8.50 0.81
N LEU A 128 35.75 -8.58 0.98
CA LEU A 128 36.44 -7.70 1.93
C LEU A 128 36.49 -6.27 1.42
N HIS A 129 36.61 -6.10 0.11
CA HIS A 129 36.66 -4.79 -0.54
C HIS A 129 35.78 -4.82 -1.78
N LEU A 130 35.06 -3.74 -2.02
CA LEU A 130 34.21 -3.63 -3.22
C LEU A 130 34.99 -3.13 -4.43
N GLY A 131 36.18 -2.54 -4.22
CA GLY A 131 37.07 -2.12 -5.31
C GLY A 131 36.70 -0.78 -5.94
N ASN A 132 35.83 -0.02 -5.36
CA ASN A 132 35.38 1.27 -5.88
C ASN A 132 35.66 2.40 -4.88
N PRO A 133 35.93 3.63 -5.37
CA PRO A 133 36.01 4.77 -4.46
C PRO A 133 34.67 5.00 -3.75
N SER A 134 34.73 5.41 -2.50
CA SER A 134 33.55 5.78 -1.76
C SER A 134 32.96 7.06 -2.32
N ARG A 135 31.63 7.06 -2.55
CA ARG A 135 30.93 8.22 -3.11
C ARG A 135 30.59 9.28 -2.06
N GLY A 136 30.39 8.84 -0.82
CA GLY A 136 29.81 9.68 0.21
C GLY A 136 28.28 9.66 0.15
N GLY A 137 27.65 10.38 1.01
CA GLY A 137 26.20 10.48 1.13
C GLY A 137 25.82 10.95 2.52
N PHE A 138 24.55 10.97 2.82
CA PHE A 138 24.02 11.36 4.12
C PHE A 138 24.56 12.71 4.61
N GLY A 139 24.66 13.69 3.70
CA GLY A 139 25.13 15.04 4.03
C GLY A 139 26.62 15.22 4.01
N SER A 140 27.40 14.18 3.63
CA SER A 140 28.86 14.27 3.61
C SER A 140 29.41 15.34 2.68
N THR A 141 28.65 15.71 1.62
CA THR A 141 29.06 16.74 0.66
C THR A 141 28.25 18.02 0.81
N GLY A 142 27.22 18.04 1.63
CA GLY A 142 26.34 19.17 1.82
C GLY A 142 26.69 20.04 3.01
N GLN A 143 27.71 19.70 3.75
CA GLN A 143 28.09 20.42 4.96
C GLN A 143 29.14 21.47 4.62
N PRO A 144 28.95 22.72 5.07
CA PRO A 144 29.97 23.75 4.90
C PRO A 144 31.20 23.50 5.73
#